data_30fa71b1cb82e5accc6cb4e1c7c59ab0
#
_entry.id   30fa71b1cb82e5accc6cb4e1c7c59ab0
#
_cell.length_a   1.000
_cell.length_b   1.000
_cell.length_c   1.000
_cell.angle_alpha   90.00
_cell.angle_beta   90.00
_cell.angle_gamma   90.00
#
_symmetry.space_group_name_H-M   'P 1'
#
loop_
_entity.id
_entity.type
_entity.pdbx_description
1 polymer ?
#
loop_
_entity_poly.entity_id
_entity_poly.type
_entity_poly.pdbx_seq_one_letter_code
_entity_poly.pdbx_strand_id
1 'polypeptide(L)'
;MKARISTLMILMWSPLLGQEFVVRGLSAWGMDNEYNFPVIVRDSAGHADPASEHITIQFDAEGTEPPALKFKFLHCNRDWVPEQNLFVQDENHNTSFVLDYRTSPNGVEYYSYRYTNRFPDDNDIVRFNYSGNWIFRLMDKDEKNIYGEGRFFVVDDVSKVAVTVTNNYLTEAASPFNQIHKVQVGVRLPSEADGFFYTTVDVYQNRRLYNAYRMDVNDRDPYTTVEGFNLGYRLFTILNLLPGNEYRTLDIGNLTRYPNRSLVRLVEGADQPRVYWRTGPDRNGTASLNGFTGTASDYLEVLFRLDMSAYRSVLSGGADVYLAGPFNDWNPDVGDRLKYDEAEKCYSVKKLLRRGIYDYQYLTGYWDDAGQRVARQDWIALEGNDWRTTNTYYAMVYYNDPRFGGFDRIVGFGSGASPGTASTN
;
A
#
# COMPACT_ATOMS: atom_id res chain seq x y z
N MET A 1 -35.14 -12.03 66.80
CA MET A 1 -34.33 -10.95 66.27
C MET A 1 -33.21 -11.56 65.43
N LYS A 2 -33.31 -11.53 64.10
CA LYS A 2 -32.26 -11.99 63.17
C LYS A 2 -31.69 -10.74 62.47
N ALA A 3 -30.46 -10.41 62.81
CA ALA A 3 -29.74 -9.32 62.14
C ALA A 3 -29.34 -9.72 60.73
N ARG A 4 -29.78 -8.95 59.74
CA ARG A 4 -29.31 -9.05 58.35
C ARG A 4 -28.05 -8.19 58.20
N ILE A 5 -26.93 -8.83 57.91
CA ILE A 5 -25.67 -8.14 57.51
C ILE A 5 -25.80 -7.92 56.01
N SER A 6 -25.93 -6.65 55.59
CA SER A 6 -25.84 -6.25 54.20
C SER A 6 -24.36 -6.06 53.84
N THR A 7 -23.82 -6.97 53.03
CA THR A 7 -22.47 -6.81 52.48
C THR A 7 -22.54 -5.79 51.33
N LEU A 8 -21.94 -4.63 51.54
CA LEU A 8 -21.79 -3.58 50.55
C LEU A 8 -20.67 -4.01 49.60
N MET A 9 -21.03 -4.42 48.39
CA MET A 9 -20.07 -4.76 47.32
C MET A 9 -19.60 -3.47 46.67
N ILE A 10 -18.38 -2.98 47.07
CA ILE A 10 -17.71 -1.85 46.45
C ILE A 10 -17.19 -2.36 45.10
N LEU A 11 -17.89 -2.02 44.02
CA LEU A 11 -17.36 -2.12 42.66
C LEU A 11 -16.22 -1.12 42.52
N MET A 12 -14.99 -1.58 42.65
CA MET A 12 -13.84 -0.82 42.17
C MET A 12 -13.93 -0.72 40.63
N TRP A 13 -14.33 0.45 40.18
CA TRP A 13 -14.07 0.86 38.81
C TRP A 13 -12.56 0.99 38.68
N SER A 14 -11.91 0.02 38.06
CA SER A 14 -10.58 0.22 37.50
C SER A 14 -10.74 1.28 36.41
N PRO A 15 -10.04 2.42 36.47
CA PRO A 15 -9.98 3.30 35.32
C PRO A 15 -9.39 2.47 34.18
N LEU A 16 -10.09 2.37 33.05
CA LEU A 16 -9.47 2.03 31.78
C LEU A 16 -8.33 3.06 31.62
N LEU A 17 -7.09 2.62 31.82
CA LEU A 17 -5.91 3.38 31.46
C LEU A 17 -6.05 3.64 29.97
N GLY A 18 -6.41 4.88 29.62
CA GLY A 18 -6.50 5.34 28.25
C GLY A 18 -5.14 5.12 27.59
N GLN A 19 -5.16 4.84 26.32
CA GLN A 19 -3.97 4.71 25.49
C GLN A 19 -3.10 5.94 25.70
N GLU A 20 -1.91 5.78 26.30
CA GLU A 20 -1.03 6.90 26.67
C GLU A 20 -0.38 7.58 25.46
N PHE A 21 -0.56 7.03 24.25
CA PHE A 21 0.04 7.55 23.03
C PHE A 21 -0.84 7.22 21.81
N VAL A 22 -0.59 7.94 20.70
CA VAL A 22 -1.25 7.74 19.40
C VAL A 22 -0.19 7.56 18.31
N VAL A 23 -0.32 6.54 17.48
CA VAL A 23 0.54 6.31 16.31
C VAL A 23 -0.12 6.92 15.07
N ARG A 24 0.69 7.57 14.21
CA ARG A 24 0.26 8.20 12.96
C ARG A 24 1.25 7.98 11.83
N GLY A 25 0.76 8.02 10.60
CA GLY A 25 1.57 8.12 9.38
C GLY A 25 2.54 6.96 9.18
N LEU A 26 2.13 5.73 9.60
CA LEU A 26 2.92 4.53 9.35
C LEU A 26 3.03 4.31 7.84
N SER A 27 4.26 4.22 7.35
CA SER A 27 4.56 4.05 5.92
C SER A 27 5.86 3.30 5.72
N ALA A 28 6.00 2.62 4.57
CA ALA A 28 7.21 1.89 4.20
C ALA A 28 7.57 2.12 2.73
N TRP A 29 8.86 2.13 2.44
CA TRP A 29 9.40 2.26 1.09
C TRP A 29 10.74 1.56 0.97
N GLY A 30 11.16 1.32 -0.29
CA GLY A 30 12.46 0.71 -0.58
C GLY A 30 13.60 1.70 -0.40
N MET A 31 14.66 1.29 0.26
CA MET A 31 15.86 2.07 0.50
C MET A 31 15.54 3.42 1.20
N ASP A 32 16.24 4.49 0.85
CA ASP A 32 16.11 5.82 1.47
C ASP A 32 15.19 6.78 0.70
N ASN A 33 14.52 6.31 -0.34
CA ASN A 33 13.67 7.16 -1.17
C ASN A 33 12.18 6.78 -1.05
N GLU A 34 11.37 7.67 -0.51
CA GLU A 34 9.93 7.48 -0.29
C GLU A 34 9.11 7.18 -1.56
N TYR A 35 9.69 7.40 -2.75
CA TYR A 35 9.07 7.03 -4.02
C TYR A 35 9.33 5.57 -4.43
N ASN A 36 10.31 4.91 -3.83
CA ASN A 36 10.67 3.55 -4.19
C ASN A 36 9.62 2.54 -3.75
N PHE A 37 9.40 1.54 -4.59
CA PHE A 37 8.54 0.40 -4.26
C PHE A 37 9.16 -0.37 -3.07
N PRO A 38 8.37 -0.86 -2.09
CA PRO A 38 8.89 -1.49 -0.87
C PRO A 38 9.37 -2.92 -1.17
N VAL A 39 10.54 -3.05 -1.75
CA VAL A 39 11.17 -4.30 -2.12
C VAL A 39 12.62 -4.34 -1.69
N ILE A 40 13.05 -5.46 -1.15
CA ILE A 40 14.45 -5.81 -0.87
C ILE A 40 14.85 -6.85 -1.91
N VAL A 41 15.90 -6.57 -2.69
CA VAL A 41 16.42 -7.51 -3.69
C VAL A 41 17.70 -8.13 -3.14
N ARG A 42 17.70 -9.44 -2.94
CA ARG A 42 18.88 -10.20 -2.49
C ARG A 42 19.61 -10.77 -3.70
N ASP A 43 20.90 -11.01 -3.54
CA ASP A 43 21.68 -11.67 -4.56
C ASP A 43 21.27 -13.14 -4.76
N SER A 44 21.85 -13.83 -5.73
CA SER A 44 21.56 -15.24 -6.00
C SER A 44 21.96 -16.19 -4.86
N ALA A 45 22.80 -15.75 -3.93
CA ALA A 45 23.16 -16.49 -2.73
C ALA A 45 22.23 -16.20 -1.54
N GLY A 46 21.25 -15.29 -1.72
CA GLY A 46 20.27 -14.91 -0.71
C GLY A 46 20.78 -13.87 0.29
N HIS A 47 21.78 -13.07 -0.08
CA HIS A 47 22.28 -11.98 0.76
C HIS A 47 21.72 -10.63 0.27
N ALA A 48 21.28 -9.81 1.22
CA ALA A 48 21.03 -8.38 1.01
C ALA A 48 22.13 -7.59 1.72
N ASP A 49 22.69 -6.58 1.05
CA ASP A 49 23.55 -5.61 1.70
C ASP A 49 22.66 -4.53 2.37
N PRO A 50 22.59 -4.46 3.70
CA PRO A 50 21.73 -3.48 4.39
C PRO A 50 22.01 -2.03 4.00
N ALA A 51 23.20 -1.71 3.53
CA ALA A 51 23.56 -0.38 3.09
C ALA A 51 22.87 0.03 1.78
N SER A 52 22.55 -0.96 0.92
CA SER A 52 21.98 -0.72 -0.41
C SER A 52 20.63 -1.42 -0.64
N GLU A 53 20.28 -2.43 0.17
CA GLU A 53 19.10 -3.26 -0.02
C GLU A 53 18.31 -3.40 1.29
N HIS A 54 17.47 -2.41 1.58
CA HIS A 54 16.64 -2.38 2.80
C HIS A 54 15.27 -1.76 2.51
N ILE A 55 14.34 -1.95 3.42
CA ILE A 55 13.16 -1.11 3.52
C ILE A 55 13.33 -0.10 4.65
N THR A 56 12.82 1.09 4.44
CA THR A 56 12.66 2.10 5.49
C THR A 56 11.21 2.11 5.95
N ILE A 57 10.99 2.01 7.27
CA ILE A 57 9.67 2.14 7.88
C ILE A 57 9.69 3.38 8.77
N GLN A 58 8.70 4.27 8.56
CA GLN A 58 8.54 5.51 9.31
C GLN A 58 7.15 5.62 9.91
N PHE A 59 7.07 6.13 11.14
CA PHE A 59 5.82 6.53 11.78
C PHE A 59 6.07 7.63 12.80
N ASP A 60 5.01 8.32 13.18
CA ASP A 60 5.02 9.33 14.23
C ASP A 60 4.23 8.83 15.43
N ALA A 61 4.68 9.18 16.63
CA ALA A 61 3.97 8.92 17.89
C ALA A 61 3.74 10.22 18.66
N GLU A 62 2.50 10.42 19.11
CA GLU A 62 2.13 11.47 20.04
C GLU A 62 2.06 10.86 21.44
N GLY A 63 2.76 11.42 22.41
CA GLY A 63 2.79 10.96 23.81
C GLY A 63 3.74 11.77 24.65
N THR A 64 3.66 11.63 25.98
CA THR A 64 4.54 12.32 26.92
C THR A 64 5.94 11.70 26.96
N GLU A 65 6.02 10.40 26.73
CA GLU A 65 7.27 9.61 26.65
C GLU A 65 7.29 8.78 25.37
N PRO A 66 8.48 8.39 24.86
CA PRO A 66 8.58 7.54 23.70
C PRO A 66 7.94 6.17 23.99
N PRO A 67 6.89 5.78 23.25
CA PRO A 67 6.21 4.52 23.51
C PRO A 67 7.12 3.31 23.24
N ALA A 68 7.00 2.31 24.12
CA ALA A 68 7.76 1.08 24.04
C ALA A 68 7.13 0.14 22.98
N LEU A 69 7.51 0.35 21.74
CA LEU A 69 7.02 -0.38 20.57
C LEU A 69 8.08 -1.32 19.98
N LYS A 70 7.60 -2.26 19.17
CA LYS A 70 8.44 -3.17 18.39
C LYS A 70 7.84 -3.41 17.02
N PHE A 71 8.69 -3.79 16.06
CA PHE A 71 8.23 -4.40 14.81
C PHE A 71 8.33 -5.92 14.89
N LYS A 72 7.29 -6.58 14.43
CA LYS A 72 7.28 -8.01 14.13
C LYS A 72 7.08 -8.21 12.65
N PHE A 73 7.93 -9.03 12.03
CA PHE A 73 7.91 -9.35 10.62
C PHE A 73 7.39 -10.76 10.41
N LEU A 74 6.49 -10.94 9.45
CA LEU A 74 5.84 -12.21 9.17
C LEU A 74 6.02 -12.56 7.71
N HIS A 75 6.68 -13.68 7.43
CA HIS A 75 6.69 -14.25 6.09
C HIS A 75 5.29 -14.75 5.74
N CYS A 76 4.83 -14.47 4.53
CA CYS A 76 3.50 -14.83 4.04
C CYS A 76 3.60 -15.62 2.74
N ASN A 77 2.58 -16.44 2.49
CA ASN A 77 2.38 -17.01 1.17
C ASN A 77 1.98 -15.91 0.15
N ARG A 78 1.82 -16.28 -1.12
CA ARG A 78 1.43 -15.37 -2.20
C ARG A 78 0.06 -14.69 -1.99
N ASP A 79 -0.80 -15.25 -1.11
CA ASP A 79 -2.09 -14.68 -0.76
C ASP A 79 -2.05 -13.78 0.48
N TRP A 80 -0.84 -13.41 0.93
CA TRP A 80 -0.59 -12.58 2.11
C TRP A 80 -1.06 -13.20 3.42
N VAL A 81 -1.23 -14.52 3.47
CA VAL A 81 -1.51 -15.25 4.71
C VAL A 81 -0.19 -15.60 5.38
N PRO A 82 0.02 -15.20 6.65
CA PRO A 82 1.24 -15.55 7.37
C PRO A 82 1.45 -17.05 7.44
N GLU A 83 2.67 -17.48 7.12
CA GLU A 83 3.06 -18.89 7.18
C GLU A 83 3.01 -19.41 8.63
N GLN A 84 2.52 -20.64 8.77
CA GLN A 84 2.52 -21.34 10.07
C GLN A 84 3.79 -22.16 10.29
N ASN A 85 4.67 -22.21 9.29
CA ASN A 85 5.87 -23.03 9.27
C ASN A 85 6.99 -22.33 10.04
N LEU A 86 7.38 -22.88 11.19
CA LEU A 86 8.42 -22.32 12.06
C LEU A 86 9.81 -22.28 11.40
N PHE A 87 10.07 -23.14 10.40
CA PHE A 87 11.33 -23.10 9.65
C PHE A 87 11.39 -21.91 8.68
N VAL A 88 10.26 -21.39 8.27
CA VAL A 88 10.16 -20.25 7.36
C VAL A 88 10.04 -18.94 8.14
N GLN A 89 9.33 -18.93 9.26
CA GLN A 89 9.09 -17.73 10.06
C GLN A 89 10.33 -17.19 10.78
N ASP A 90 11.30 -18.04 11.15
CA ASP A 90 12.52 -17.65 11.89
C ASP A 90 12.27 -16.65 13.04
N GLU A 91 11.55 -17.09 14.06
CA GLU A 91 11.12 -16.22 15.19
C GLU A 91 12.28 -15.53 15.93
N ASN A 92 13.51 -16.03 15.77
CA ASN A 92 14.69 -15.42 16.40
C ASN A 92 15.14 -14.12 15.73
N HIS A 93 14.81 -13.94 14.42
CA HIS A 93 15.29 -12.81 13.62
C HIS A 93 14.15 -11.98 12.98
N ASN A 94 12.93 -12.18 13.42
CA ASN A 94 11.77 -11.48 12.84
C ASN A 94 11.21 -10.36 13.73
N THR A 95 11.93 -9.95 14.78
CA THR A 95 11.42 -8.94 15.71
C THR A 95 12.50 -7.91 16.06
N SER A 96 12.18 -6.62 15.90
CA SER A 96 13.03 -5.52 16.35
C SER A 96 12.43 -4.88 17.59
N PHE A 97 13.12 -4.93 18.71
CA PHE A 97 12.71 -4.38 20.01
C PHE A 97 13.24 -2.96 20.27
N VAL A 98 14.24 -2.53 19.50
CA VAL A 98 14.85 -1.21 19.62
C VAL A 98 14.54 -0.45 18.35
N LEU A 99 13.83 0.66 18.50
CA LEU A 99 13.43 1.51 17.39
C LEU A 99 14.06 2.89 17.57
N ASP A 100 14.76 3.34 16.55
CA ASP A 100 15.36 4.67 16.50
C ASP A 100 14.29 5.74 16.31
N TYR A 101 14.39 6.81 17.08
CA TYR A 101 13.49 7.95 16.99
C TYR A 101 14.20 9.29 17.16
N ARG A 102 13.53 10.34 16.71
CA ARG A 102 13.89 11.74 16.97
C ARG A 102 12.72 12.46 17.61
N THR A 103 12.99 13.39 18.50
CA THR A 103 11.96 14.27 19.07
C THR A 103 11.45 15.25 18.01
N SER A 104 10.17 15.60 18.11
CA SER A 104 9.58 16.58 17.22
C SER A 104 10.24 17.95 17.35
N PRO A 105 10.29 18.75 16.30
CA PRO A 105 10.71 20.15 16.38
C PRO A 105 9.75 20.98 17.25
N ASN A 106 10.26 22.04 17.87
CA ASN A 106 9.42 22.97 18.63
C ASN A 106 8.30 23.56 17.74
N GLY A 107 7.07 23.58 18.28
CA GLY A 107 5.90 24.12 17.58
C GLY A 107 5.16 23.11 16.70
N VAL A 108 5.55 21.85 16.74
CA VAL A 108 4.78 20.72 16.21
C VAL A 108 3.84 20.22 17.29
N GLU A 109 2.60 19.85 16.92
CA GLU A 109 1.55 19.50 17.89
C GLU A 109 1.12 18.05 17.83
N TYR A 110 1.04 17.49 16.62
CA TYR A 110 0.40 16.20 16.42
C TYR A 110 1.32 14.99 16.59
N TYR A 111 2.61 15.21 16.89
CA TYR A 111 3.52 14.14 17.28
C TYR A 111 4.64 14.66 18.17
N SER A 112 5.13 13.80 19.07
CA SER A 112 6.27 14.06 19.95
C SER A 112 7.54 13.36 19.47
N TYR A 113 7.38 12.22 18.81
CA TYR A 113 8.48 11.35 18.38
C TYR A 113 8.25 10.88 16.96
N ARG A 114 9.30 10.96 16.12
CA ARG A 114 9.34 10.38 14.77
C ARG A 114 10.30 9.22 14.75
N TYR A 115 9.78 8.05 14.42
CA TYR A 115 10.53 6.82 14.26
C TYR A 115 10.88 6.63 12.79
N THR A 116 12.15 6.30 12.50
CA THR A 116 12.61 5.98 11.14
C THR A 116 13.64 4.89 11.24
N ASN A 117 13.30 3.70 10.79
CA ASN A 117 14.12 2.51 10.98
C ASN A 117 14.30 1.78 9.65
N ARG A 118 15.46 1.17 9.42
CA ARG A 118 15.81 0.40 8.24
C ARG A 118 15.86 -1.08 8.57
N PHE A 119 15.42 -1.92 7.64
CA PHE A 119 15.42 -3.38 7.79
C PHE A 119 15.79 -4.08 6.48
N PRO A 120 16.68 -5.13 6.50
CA PRO A 120 17.36 -5.66 7.69
C PRO A 120 18.16 -4.57 8.39
N ASP A 121 18.39 -4.71 9.68
CA ASP A 121 19.15 -3.74 10.46
C ASP A 121 20.68 -4.02 10.42
N ASP A 122 21.46 -2.98 10.65
CA ASP A 122 22.94 -3.06 10.60
C ASP A 122 23.54 -4.00 11.68
N ASN A 123 22.76 -4.32 12.72
CA ASN A 123 23.17 -5.20 13.81
C ASN A 123 22.76 -6.66 13.59
N ASP A 124 22.14 -6.95 12.46
CA ASP A 124 21.70 -8.28 12.07
C ASP A 124 20.72 -8.94 13.07
N ILE A 125 19.95 -8.11 13.79
CA ILE A 125 18.89 -8.57 14.70
C ILE A 125 17.69 -9.01 13.89
N VAL A 126 17.34 -8.25 12.84
CA VAL A 126 16.28 -8.59 11.90
C VAL A 126 16.87 -9.05 10.59
N ARG A 127 16.51 -10.27 10.18
CA ARG A 127 16.94 -10.88 8.91
C ARG A 127 15.74 -11.42 8.16
N PHE A 128 15.80 -11.36 6.86
CA PHE A 128 14.83 -11.98 5.98
C PHE A 128 15.46 -13.17 5.26
N ASN A 129 15.48 -14.33 5.92
CA ASN A 129 16.17 -15.52 5.41
C ASN A 129 15.52 -16.12 4.17
N TYR A 130 14.26 -15.82 3.91
CA TYR A 130 13.53 -16.32 2.74
C TYR A 130 12.92 -15.15 1.96
N SER A 131 12.99 -15.25 0.64
CA SER A 131 12.22 -14.37 -0.25
C SER A 131 10.74 -14.71 -0.19
N GLY A 132 9.88 -13.73 -0.49
CA GLY A 132 8.44 -13.88 -0.46
C GLY A 132 7.73 -12.58 -0.10
N ASN A 133 6.46 -12.70 0.18
CA ASN A 133 5.64 -11.63 0.73
C ASN A 133 5.93 -11.49 2.23
N TRP A 134 6.07 -10.26 2.70
CA TRP A 134 6.30 -9.98 4.10
C TRP A 134 5.35 -8.90 4.62
N ILE A 135 4.77 -9.14 5.79
CA ILE A 135 4.02 -8.16 6.56
C ILE A 135 4.87 -7.70 7.73
N PHE A 136 4.95 -6.40 7.97
CA PHE A 136 5.43 -5.87 9.23
C PHE A 136 4.25 -5.38 10.08
N ARG A 137 4.32 -5.61 11.39
CA ARG A 137 3.36 -5.13 12.37
C ARG A 137 4.06 -4.29 13.41
N LEU A 138 3.55 -3.08 13.62
CA LEU A 138 3.93 -2.25 14.75
C LEU A 138 3.06 -2.61 15.95
N MET A 139 3.69 -3.06 17.04
CA MET A 139 3.00 -3.64 18.18
C MET A 139 3.57 -3.09 19.50
N ASP A 140 2.81 -3.23 20.59
CA ASP A 140 3.36 -3.12 21.93
C ASP A 140 4.31 -4.29 22.24
N LYS A 141 5.13 -4.13 23.29
CA LYS A 141 6.10 -5.17 23.69
C LYS A 141 5.44 -6.50 24.03
N ASP A 142 4.23 -6.47 24.56
CA ASP A 142 3.47 -7.65 25.01
C ASP A 142 2.65 -8.31 23.89
N GLU A 143 2.71 -7.79 22.67
CA GLU A 143 1.96 -8.26 21.46
C GLU A 143 0.42 -8.25 21.63
N LYS A 144 -0.10 -7.42 22.52
CA LYS A 144 -1.56 -7.33 22.76
C LYS A 144 -2.26 -6.42 21.78
N ASN A 145 -1.58 -5.36 21.33
CA ASN A 145 -2.14 -4.35 20.46
C ASN A 145 -1.28 -4.19 19.21
N ILE A 146 -1.95 -4.15 18.05
CA ILE A 146 -1.35 -3.80 16.76
C ILE A 146 -1.75 -2.35 16.47
N TYR A 147 -0.76 -1.48 16.31
CA TYR A 147 -0.94 -0.05 16.01
C TYR A 147 -0.93 0.26 14.52
N GLY A 148 -0.48 -0.69 13.71
CA GLY A 148 -0.50 -0.63 12.27
C GLY A 148 0.27 -1.79 11.66
N GLU A 149 0.00 -2.07 10.38
CA GLU A 149 0.73 -3.05 9.60
C GLU A 149 0.94 -2.54 8.17
N GLY A 150 1.89 -3.12 7.47
CA GLY A 150 2.12 -2.83 6.07
C GLY A 150 2.81 -3.99 5.37
N ARG A 151 2.93 -3.87 4.05
CA ARG A 151 3.41 -4.91 3.14
C ARG A 151 4.71 -4.52 2.47
N PHE A 152 5.59 -5.49 2.28
CA PHE A 152 6.80 -5.36 1.46
C PHE A 152 7.19 -6.70 0.87
N PHE A 153 8.19 -6.69 0.02
CA PHE A 153 8.66 -7.89 -0.67
C PHE A 153 10.14 -8.12 -0.41
N VAL A 154 10.51 -9.38 -0.29
CA VAL A 154 11.90 -9.84 -0.35
C VAL A 154 12.05 -10.75 -1.56
N VAL A 155 13.00 -10.46 -2.42
CA VAL A 155 13.17 -11.10 -3.72
C VAL A 155 14.57 -11.72 -3.81
N ASP A 156 14.67 -12.95 -4.29
CA ASP A 156 15.93 -13.52 -4.74
C ASP A 156 16.12 -13.24 -6.23
N ASP A 157 17.16 -12.51 -6.61
CA ASP A 157 17.45 -12.19 -8.03
C ASP A 157 18.07 -13.40 -8.77
N VAL A 158 17.31 -14.48 -8.85
CA VAL A 158 17.74 -15.70 -9.57
C VAL A 158 17.19 -15.78 -10.98
N SER A 159 16.08 -15.10 -11.28
CA SER A 159 15.45 -15.08 -12.58
C SER A 159 15.46 -13.67 -13.17
N LYS A 160 15.82 -13.53 -14.45
CA LYS A 160 15.76 -12.22 -15.10
C LYS A 160 14.35 -11.94 -15.59
N VAL A 161 13.79 -10.83 -15.14
CA VAL A 161 12.41 -10.41 -15.43
C VAL A 161 12.41 -9.14 -16.26
N ALA A 162 11.66 -9.16 -17.37
CA ALA A 162 11.44 -8.00 -18.21
C ALA A 162 9.94 -7.72 -18.30
N VAL A 163 9.53 -6.49 -17.98
CA VAL A 163 8.13 -6.04 -18.05
C VAL A 163 7.96 -5.11 -19.23
N THR A 164 7.08 -5.45 -20.15
CA THR A 164 6.74 -4.62 -21.30
C THR A 164 5.26 -4.24 -21.23
N VAL A 165 4.98 -2.95 -21.41
CA VAL A 165 3.63 -2.39 -21.38
C VAL A 165 3.32 -1.78 -22.75
N THR A 166 2.15 -2.13 -23.30
CA THR A 166 1.67 -1.57 -24.58
C THR A 166 0.21 -1.16 -24.47
N ASN A 167 -0.14 -0.10 -25.19
CA ASN A 167 -1.54 0.34 -25.28
C ASN A 167 -2.32 -0.58 -26.22
N ASN A 168 -3.55 -0.89 -25.85
CA ASN A 168 -4.43 -1.74 -26.66
C ASN A 168 -5.91 -1.43 -26.38
N TYR A 169 -6.81 -2.06 -27.13
CA TYR A 169 -8.25 -2.07 -26.89
C TYR A 169 -8.70 -3.48 -26.48
N LEU A 170 -9.61 -3.55 -25.52
CA LEU A 170 -10.19 -4.83 -25.09
C LEU A 170 -11.14 -5.42 -26.12
N THR A 171 -11.83 -4.55 -26.88
CA THR A 171 -12.77 -4.93 -27.93
C THR A 171 -12.58 -4.02 -29.14
N GLU A 172 -13.12 -4.42 -30.30
CA GLU A 172 -13.11 -3.61 -31.53
C GLU A 172 -13.92 -2.29 -31.43
N ALA A 173 -14.80 -2.18 -30.42
CA ALA A 173 -15.58 -0.97 -30.20
C ALA A 173 -14.70 0.10 -29.55
N ALA A 174 -14.49 1.20 -30.25
CA ALA A 174 -13.80 2.38 -29.72
C ALA A 174 -14.61 3.02 -28.60
N SER A 175 -14.31 2.66 -27.35
CA SER A 175 -14.89 3.26 -26.15
C SER A 175 -13.75 3.57 -25.17
N PRO A 176 -13.80 4.71 -24.44
CA PRO A 176 -12.81 4.98 -23.40
C PRO A 176 -12.69 3.85 -22.39
N PHE A 177 -13.79 3.16 -22.09
CA PHE A 177 -13.80 2.03 -21.15
C PHE A 177 -13.14 0.76 -21.69
N ASN A 178 -12.86 0.69 -23.01
CA ASN A 178 -12.17 -0.43 -23.64
C ASN A 178 -10.66 -0.20 -23.81
N GLN A 179 -10.17 0.98 -23.44
CA GLN A 179 -8.74 1.28 -23.44
C GLN A 179 -8.05 0.52 -22.32
N ILE A 180 -7.03 -0.22 -22.67
CA ILE A 180 -6.30 -1.07 -21.72
C ILE A 180 -4.79 -0.91 -21.89
N HIS A 181 -4.06 -1.28 -20.83
CA HIS A 181 -2.67 -1.65 -20.95
C HIS A 181 -2.56 -3.19 -21.06
N LYS A 182 -1.89 -3.66 -22.10
CA LYS A 182 -1.40 -5.01 -22.21
C LYS A 182 -0.06 -5.08 -21.52
N VAL A 183 0.06 -5.92 -20.48
CA VAL A 183 1.31 -6.11 -19.74
C VAL A 183 1.86 -7.50 -20.03
N GLN A 184 3.11 -7.56 -20.46
CA GLN A 184 3.84 -8.79 -20.71
C GLN A 184 5.03 -8.89 -19.77
N VAL A 185 5.13 -10.01 -19.06
CA VAL A 185 6.21 -10.31 -18.13
C VAL A 185 7.00 -11.49 -18.70
N GLY A 186 8.16 -11.20 -19.26
CA GLY A 186 9.10 -12.20 -19.77
C GLY A 186 10.03 -12.65 -18.63
N VAL A 187 10.05 -13.93 -18.34
CA VAL A 187 10.85 -14.54 -17.27
C VAL A 187 11.86 -15.49 -17.87
N ARG A 188 13.15 -15.21 -17.74
CA ARG A 188 14.23 -16.15 -18.08
C ARG A 188 14.55 -16.97 -16.85
N LEU A 189 14.31 -18.28 -16.95
CA LEU A 189 14.56 -19.21 -15.88
C LEU A 189 16.07 -19.54 -15.79
N PRO A 190 16.61 -19.77 -14.58
CA PRO A 190 17.94 -20.33 -14.44
C PRO A 190 18.07 -21.69 -15.10
N SER A 191 19.27 -22.06 -15.56
CA SER A 191 19.51 -23.32 -16.29
C SER A 191 19.19 -24.59 -15.49
N GLU A 192 19.24 -24.49 -14.16
CA GLU A 192 18.99 -25.60 -13.22
C GLU A 192 17.57 -25.58 -12.65
N ALA A 193 16.74 -24.60 -13.05
CA ALA A 193 15.40 -24.46 -12.50
C ALA A 193 14.45 -25.49 -13.12
N ASP A 194 13.70 -26.16 -12.25
CA ASP A 194 12.53 -26.88 -12.68
C ASP A 194 11.39 -25.89 -12.98
N GLY A 195 11.15 -25.70 -14.26
CA GLY A 195 10.12 -24.78 -14.74
C GLY A 195 8.71 -25.09 -14.23
N PHE A 196 8.43 -26.27 -13.75
CA PHE A 196 7.13 -26.66 -13.19
C PHE A 196 6.72 -25.80 -11.98
N PHE A 197 7.68 -25.32 -11.18
CA PHE A 197 7.41 -24.55 -9.98
C PHE A 197 7.27 -23.03 -10.22
N TYR A 198 7.51 -22.54 -11.43
CA TYR A 198 7.31 -21.15 -11.84
C TYR A 198 5.90 -20.98 -12.40
N THR A 199 4.91 -20.95 -11.54
CA THR A 199 3.51 -21.02 -11.92
C THR A 199 2.79 -19.69 -11.89
N THR A 200 3.26 -18.73 -11.11
CA THR A 200 2.50 -17.53 -10.81
C THR A 200 3.34 -16.26 -10.94
N VAL A 201 2.74 -15.23 -11.51
CA VAL A 201 3.25 -13.86 -11.52
C VAL A 201 2.15 -12.93 -11.01
N ASP A 202 2.46 -12.12 -10.00
CA ASP A 202 1.62 -11.03 -9.56
C ASP A 202 2.15 -9.71 -10.12
N VAL A 203 1.26 -8.90 -10.68
CA VAL A 203 1.58 -7.57 -11.21
C VAL A 203 0.87 -6.52 -10.40
N TYR A 204 1.60 -5.54 -9.91
CA TYR A 204 1.10 -4.42 -9.12
C TYR A 204 1.16 -3.13 -9.94
N GLN A 205 0.07 -2.40 -10.00
CA GLN A 205 0.01 -1.09 -10.63
C GLN A 205 0.38 0.00 -9.63
N ASN A 206 1.47 0.72 -9.88
CA ASN A 206 1.96 1.78 -9.02
C ASN A 206 2.15 1.29 -7.57
N ARG A 207 1.56 1.97 -6.57
CA ARG A 207 1.69 1.64 -5.14
C ARG A 207 0.51 0.81 -4.59
N ARG A 208 -0.32 0.22 -5.43
CA ARG A 208 -1.52 -0.54 -5.00
C ARG A 208 -1.15 -1.95 -4.54
N LEU A 209 -0.48 -2.07 -3.40
CA LEU A 209 0.05 -3.35 -2.85
C LEU A 209 -1.05 -4.36 -2.46
N TYR A 210 -2.29 -3.91 -2.33
CA TYR A 210 -3.43 -4.76 -1.95
C TYR A 210 -4.25 -5.23 -3.16
N ASN A 211 -3.91 -4.77 -4.38
CA ASN A 211 -4.64 -5.03 -5.60
C ASN A 211 -3.72 -5.61 -6.68
N ALA A 212 -3.25 -6.85 -6.48
CA ALA A 212 -2.45 -7.55 -7.48
C ALA A 212 -3.31 -8.05 -8.65
N TYR A 213 -2.76 -7.99 -9.85
CA TYR A 213 -3.24 -8.71 -11.01
C TYR A 213 -2.46 -10.00 -11.14
N ARG A 214 -3.11 -11.13 -10.85
CA ARG A 214 -2.46 -12.45 -10.84
C ARG A 214 -2.57 -13.14 -12.17
N MET A 215 -1.47 -13.71 -12.61
CA MET A 215 -1.41 -14.69 -13.70
C MET A 215 -0.94 -16.02 -13.14
N ASP A 216 -1.72 -17.07 -13.27
CA ASP A 216 -1.35 -18.42 -12.87
C ASP A 216 -1.48 -19.37 -14.07
N VAL A 217 -0.53 -20.28 -14.26
CA VAL A 217 -0.54 -21.24 -15.37
C VAL A 217 -1.75 -22.18 -15.35
N ASN A 218 -2.38 -22.33 -14.20
CA ASN A 218 -3.56 -23.16 -13.99
C ASN A 218 -4.87 -22.37 -14.12
N ASP A 219 -4.79 -21.05 -14.23
CA ASP A 219 -5.96 -20.20 -14.33
C ASP A 219 -6.54 -20.26 -15.75
N ARG A 220 -7.87 -20.12 -15.85
CA ARG A 220 -8.60 -20.11 -17.12
C ARG A 220 -9.18 -18.74 -17.44
N ASP A 221 -8.55 -17.68 -16.93
CA ASP A 221 -8.94 -16.33 -17.27
C ASP A 221 -8.69 -16.09 -18.78
N PRO A 222 -9.72 -15.73 -19.57
CA PRO A 222 -9.56 -15.49 -21.01
C PRO A 222 -8.67 -14.28 -21.33
N TYR A 223 -8.37 -13.45 -20.35
CA TYR A 223 -7.51 -12.27 -20.50
C TYR A 223 -6.07 -12.52 -20.09
N THR A 224 -5.72 -13.71 -19.67
CA THR A 224 -4.34 -14.08 -19.34
C THR A 224 -3.84 -15.21 -20.22
N THR A 225 -2.56 -15.15 -20.61
CA THR A 225 -1.90 -16.24 -21.33
C THR A 225 -0.51 -16.48 -20.73
N VAL A 226 -0.09 -17.76 -20.77
CA VAL A 226 1.27 -18.14 -20.38
C VAL A 226 1.85 -19.02 -21.50
N GLU A 227 3.02 -18.64 -22.00
CA GLU A 227 3.70 -19.29 -23.11
C GLU A 227 5.13 -19.70 -22.72
N GLY A 228 5.77 -20.59 -23.50
CA GLY A 228 7.19 -20.91 -23.35
C GLY A 228 7.55 -22.01 -22.35
N PHE A 229 6.65 -22.97 -22.13
CA PHE A 229 6.83 -24.02 -21.09
C PHE A 229 8.11 -24.88 -21.19
N ASN A 230 8.72 -24.99 -22.39
CA ASN A 230 9.84 -25.91 -22.60
C ASN A 230 11.15 -25.23 -23.02
N LEU A 231 11.28 -23.89 -22.87
CA LEU A 231 12.34 -23.12 -23.51
C LEU A 231 13.29 -22.39 -22.53
N GLY A 232 13.25 -22.68 -21.23
CA GLY A 232 13.99 -21.91 -20.23
C GLY A 232 13.54 -20.43 -20.13
N TYR A 233 12.37 -20.16 -20.71
CA TYR A 233 11.75 -18.85 -20.79
C TYR A 233 10.24 -18.99 -20.65
N ARG A 234 9.60 -18.05 -19.94
CA ARG A 234 8.16 -17.93 -19.86
C ARG A 234 7.72 -16.53 -20.16
N LEU A 235 6.62 -16.41 -20.88
CA LEU A 235 5.96 -15.16 -21.16
C LEU A 235 4.55 -15.20 -20.56
N PHE A 236 4.35 -14.38 -19.54
CA PHE A 236 3.04 -14.14 -18.95
C PHE A 236 2.45 -12.86 -19.56
N THR A 237 1.20 -12.90 -19.99
CA THR A 237 0.53 -11.74 -20.62
C THR A 237 -0.81 -11.50 -19.97
N ILE A 238 -1.09 -10.26 -19.59
CA ILE A 238 -2.42 -9.76 -19.17
C ILE A 238 -2.92 -8.81 -20.27
N LEU A 239 -4.17 -8.99 -20.70
CA LEU A 239 -4.78 -8.26 -21.82
C LEU A 239 -5.83 -7.24 -21.38
N ASN A 240 -6.15 -7.12 -20.10
CA ASN A 240 -7.31 -6.33 -19.63
C ASN A 240 -7.02 -5.39 -18.49
N LEU A 241 -5.78 -4.94 -18.31
CA LEU A 241 -5.47 -3.97 -17.27
C LEU A 241 -6.03 -2.60 -17.61
N LEU A 242 -6.89 -2.10 -16.75
CA LEU A 242 -7.44 -0.74 -16.89
C LEU A 242 -6.41 0.28 -16.40
N PRO A 243 -5.93 1.19 -17.28
CA PRO A 243 -4.95 2.20 -16.89
C PRO A 243 -5.43 3.13 -15.78
N GLY A 244 -6.74 3.42 -15.74
CA GLY A 244 -7.27 4.50 -14.94
C GLY A 244 -6.98 5.87 -15.54
N ASN A 245 -6.82 6.86 -14.68
CA ASN A 245 -6.44 8.23 -15.03
C ASN A 245 -5.26 8.68 -14.15
N GLU A 246 -4.55 9.75 -14.55
CA GLU A 246 -3.54 10.36 -13.70
C GLU A 246 -4.13 10.72 -12.32
N TYR A 247 -3.39 10.51 -11.26
CA TYR A 247 -3.86 10.76 -9.90
C TYR A 247 -4.21 12.24 -9.68
N ARG A 248 -5.09 12.50 -8.73
CA ARG A 248 -5.29 13.85 -8.19
C ARG A 248 -4.12 14.17 -7.27
N THR A 249 -3.68 15.42 -7.26
CA THR A 249 -2.61 15.88 -6.40
C THR A 249 -3.12 16.85 -5.35
N LEU A 250 -2.80 16.57 -4.09
CA LEU A 250 -3.01 17.46 -2.95
C LEU A 250 -1.65 18.00 -2.50
N ASP A 251 -1.44 19.31 -2.61
CA ASP A 251 -0.27 20.00 -2.07
C ASP A 251 -0.66 20.84 -0.85
N ILE A 252 -0.27 20.36 0.34
CA ILE A 252 -0.45 21.06 1.63
C ILE A 252 0.90 21.47 2.25
N GLY A 253 1.96 21.54 1.42
CA GLY A 253 3.32 21.86 1.86
C GLY A 253 3.52 23.30 2.29
N ASN A 254 2.76 24.25 1.76
CA ASN A 254 2.97 25.68 1.97
C ASN A 254 2.41 26.17 3.34
N LEU A 255 3.30 26.52 4.28
CA LEU A 255 2.95 27.02 5.62
C LEU A 255 2.18 28.35 5.59
N THR A 256 2.46 29.23 4.64
CA THR A 256 1.77 30.51 4.53
C THR A 256 0.34 30.34 4.08
N ARG A 257 0.10 29.42 3.14
CA ARG A 257 -1.22 29.10 2.62
C ARG A 257 -2.05 28.28 3.62
N TYR A 258 -1.39 27.36 4.30
CA TYR A 258 -2.00 26.43 5.24
C TYR A 258 -1.23 26.51 6.59
N PRO A 259 -1.48 27.51 7.45
CA PRO A 259 -0.85 27.57 8.77
C PRO A 259 -1.16 26.30 9.58
N ASN A 260 -0.27 25.96 10.51
CA ASN A 260 -0.55 24.88 11.46
C ASN A 260 -1.87 25.16 12.21
N ARG A 261 -2.60 24.12 12.59
CA ARG A 261 -3.96 24.15 13.18
C ARG A 261 -5.07 24.62 12.23
N SER A 262 -4.78 24.86 10.96
CA SER A 262 -5.84 25.21 10.00
C SER A 262 -6.52 23.98 9.44
N LEU A 263 -7.83 24.09 9.19
CA LEU A 263 -8.55 23.13 8.38
C LEU A 263 -8.28 23.43 6.89
N VAL A 264 -7.63 22.50 6.21
CA VAL A 264 -7.42 22.59 4.76
C VAL A 264 -8.70 22.23 4.05
N ARG A 265 -9.20 23.16 3.24
CA ARG A 265 -10.27 22.93 2.25
C ARG A 265 -9.66 23.07 0.87
N LEU A 266 -10.01 22.19 -0.06
CA LEU A 266 -9.56 22.32 -1.45
C LEU A 266 -9.98 23.68 -1.99
N VAL A 267 -9.02 24.41 -2.57
CA VAL A 267 -9.21 25.83 -2.95
C VAL A 267 -10.28 26.00 -4.03
N GLU A 268 -10.41 25.00 -4.89
CA GLU A 268 -11.36 25.00 -6.03
C GLU A 268 -12.76 24.51 -5.63
N GLY A 269 -13.03 24.31 -4.34
CA GLY A 269 -14.30 23.82 -3.85
C GLY A 269 -14.33 22.29 -3.68
N ALA A 270 -15.41 21.65 -4.14
CA ALA A 270 -15.50 20.19 -4.14
C ALA A 270 -14.92 19.64 -5.44
N ASP A 271 -14.21 18.50 -5.32
CA ASP A 271 -13.85 17.72 -6.50
C ASP A 271 -15.09 17.26 -7.27
N GLN A 272 -14.91 16.97 -8.54
CA GLN A 272 -15.94 16.35 -9.37
C GLN A 272 -15.39 15.04 -9.96
N PRO A 273 -16.27 14.05 -10.26
CA PRO A 273 -15.86 12.88 -11.01
C PRO A 273 -15.20 13.26 -12.34
N ARG A 274 -14.17 12.52 -12.71
CA ARG A 274 -13.43 12.72 -13.95
C ARG A 274 -13.86 11.67 -14.96
N VAL A 275 -14.33 12.09 -16.13
CA VAL A 275 -14.69 11.18 -17.24
C VAL A 275 -13.71 11.27 -18.39
N TYR A 276 -12.86 12.31 -18.41
CA TYR A 276 -11.87 12.53 -19.45
C TYR A 276 -10.46 12.48 -18.87
N TRP A 277 -9.53 12.03 -19.68
CA TRP A 277 -8.12 12.07 -19.35
C TRP A 277 -7.65 13.46 -18.92
N ARG A 278 -6.89 13.51 -17.87
CA ARG A 278 -6.27 14.71 -17.34
C ARG A 278 -4.76 14.58 -17.40
N THR A 279 -4.11 15.54 -17.99
CA THR A 279 -2.67 15.67 -17.91
C THR A 279 -2.30 16.35 -16.59
N GLY A 280 -1.25 15.93 -15.96
CA GLY A 280 -0.68 16.58 -14.78
C GLY A 280 0.48 15.78 -14.24
N PRO A 281 1.45 16.40 -13.60
CA PRO A 281 2.50 15.67 -12.92
C PRO A 281 1.88 14.99 -11.70
N ASP A 282 1.76 13.69 -11.75
CA ASP A 282 1.51 12.89 -10.56
C ASP A 282 2.81 12.18 -10.11
N ARG A 283 2.72 11.36 -9.09
CA ARG A 283 3.84 10.63 -8.50
C ARG A 283 3.62 9.13 -8.55
N ASN A 284 2.79 8.67 -9.48
CA ASN A 284 2.41 7.27 -9.58
C ASN A 284 1.95 6.67 -8.23
N GLY A 285 1.12 7.43 -7.51
CA GLY A 285 0.50 6.99 -6.27
C GLY A 285 1.37 7.11 -5.02
N THR A 286 2.43 7.92 -5.04
CA THR A 286 3.27 8.17 -3.86
C THR A 286 2.94 9.51 -3.19
N ALA A 287 3.61 9.76 -2.05
CA ALA A 287 3.62 11.06 -1.37
C ALA A 287 5.03 11.61 -1.31
N SER A 288 5.14 12.93 -1.18
CA SER A 288 6.39 13.63 -0.87
C SER A 288 6.28 14.25 0.52
N LEU A 289 6.94 13.66 1.51
CA LEU A 289 6.81 14.01 2.92
C LEU A 289 8.15 14.42 3.54
N ASN A 290 9.24 13.78 3.14
CA ASN A 290 10.54 13.93 3.80
C ASN A 290 11.24 15.26 3.51
N GLY A 291 10.79 16.01 2.50
CA GLY A 291 11.24 17.37 2.22
C GLY A 291 10.73 18.44 3.19
N PHE A 292 9.72 18.11 4.03
CA PHE A 292 9.09 19.06 4.96
C PHE A 292 9.67 18.87 6.36
N THR A 293 10.36 19.89 6.87
CA THR A 293 11.12 19.85 8.13
C THR A 293 10.69 20.97 9.09
N GLY A 294 11.17 20.94 10.32
CA GLY A 294 10.80 21.91 11.35
C GLY A 294 9.30 21.93 11.61
N THR A 295 8.71 23.10 11.79
CA THR A 295 7.25 23.26 11.97
C THR A 295 6.44 22.86 10.74
N ALA A 296 7.08 22.74 9.58
CA ALA A 296 6.46 22.24 8.36
C ALA A 296 6.36 20.71 8.32
N SER A 297 6.79 20.00 9.34
CA SER A 297 6.63 18.53 9.42
C SER A 297 5.40 18.09 10.22
N ASP A 298 4.57 19.04 10.64
CA ASP A 298 3.35 18.79 11.42
C ASP A 298 2.19 18.28 10.55
N TYR A 299 1.11 17.90 11.20
CA TYR A 299 -0.11 17.42 10.56
C TYR A 299 -1.13 18.54 10.39
N LEU A 300 -2.01 18.37 9.41
CA LEU A 300 -3.15 19.23 9.14
C LEU A 300 -4.42 18.41 8.98
N GLU A 301 -5.53 18.93 9.48
CA GLU A 301 -6.84 18.39 9.10
C GLU A 301 -7.17 18.80 7.65
N VAL A 302 -7.45 17.82 6.80
CA VAL A 302 -7.82 18.00 5.39
C VAL A 302 -9.24 17.53 5.19
N LEU A 303 -10.09 18.40 4.67
CA LEU A 303 -11.46 18.07 4.28
C LEU A 303 -11.53 17.81 2.78
N PHE A 304 -11.61 16.53 2.42
CA PHE A 304 -11.90 16.12 1.05
C PHE A 304 -13.39 16.22 0.78
N ARG A 305 -13.76 16.75 -0.38
CA ARG A 305 -15.14 16.92 -0.80
C ARG A 305 -15.32 16.51 -2.26
N LEU A 306 -16.39 15.77 -2.55
CA LEU A 306 -16.73 15.31 -3.89
C LEU A 306 -18.18 15.64 -4.21
N ASP A 307 -18.40 16.45 -5.26
CA ASP A 307 -19.71 16.76 -5.79
C ASP A 307 -20.14 15.67 -6.80
N MET A 308 -21.14 14.90 -6.40
CA MET A 308 -21.72 13.82 -7.19
C MET A 308 -23.04 14.20 -7.86
N SER A 309 -23.42 15.49 -7.90
CA SER A 309 -24.73 15.93 -8.36
C SER A 309 -25.08 15.46 -9.79
N ALA A 310 -24.08 15.47 -10.68
CA ALA A 310 -24.20 15.01 -12.07
C ALA A 310 -23.99 13.50 -12.27
N TYR A 311 -23.52 12.77 -11.23
CA TYR A 311 -23.04 11.38 -11.35
C TYR A 311 -23.70 10.43 -10.33
N ARG A 312 -24.84 10.78 -9.78
CA ARG A 312 -25.54 9.97 -8.76
C ARG A 312 -25.86 8.54 -9.21
N SER A 313 -26.03 8.32 -10.51
CA SER A 313 -26.29 6.99 -11.07
C SER A 313 -25.14 6.00 -10.86
N VAL A 314 -23.90 6.47 -10.66
CA VAL A 314 -22.73 5.64 -10.37
C VAL A 314 -22.89 4.91 -9.02
N LEU A 315 -23.64 5.51 -8.09
CA LEU A 315 -23.95 4.93 -6.77
C LEU A 315 -25.24 4.10 -6.78
N SER A 316 -25.81 3.85 -7.97
CA SER A 316 -26.97 2.97 -8.08
C SER A 316 -26.57 1.55 -7.64
N GLY A 317 -27.36 0.97 -6.73
CA GLY A 317 -27.05 -0.35 -6.15
C GLY A 317 -26.44 -0.32 -4.75
N GLY A 318 -26.30 0.88 -4.14
CA GLY A 318 -25.86 1.02 -2.74
C GLY A 318 -24.34 1.00 -2.55
N ALA A 319 -23.56 1.26 -3.60
CA ALA A 319 -22.12 1.45 -3.46
C ALA A 319 -21.83 2.76 -2.71
N ASP A 320 -20.83 2.72 -1.85
CA ASP A 320 -20.27 3.88 -1.16
C ASP A 320 -19.08 4.46 -1.92
N VAL A 321 -18.72 5.70 -1.59
CA VAL A 321 -17.51 6.38 -2.09
C VAL A 321 -16.43 6.33 -1.03
N TYR A 322 -15.22 5.97 -1.43
CA TYR A 322 -14.05 5.92 -0.56
C TYR A 322 -12.92 6.80 -1.10
N LEU A 323 -12.11 7.32 -0.19
CA LEU A 323 -10.88 8.03 -0.49
C LEU A 323 -9.70 7.07 -0.38
N ALA A 324 -8.83 7.04 -1.39
CA ALA A 324 -7.60 6.25 -1.37
C ALA A 324 -6.38 7.10 -1.73
N GLY A 325 -5.25 6.77 -1.13
CA GLY A 325 -3.97 7.43 -1.35
C GLY A 325 -2.84 6.78 -0.54
N PRO A 326 -1.63 7.35 -0.56
CA PRO A 326 -0.50 6.85 0.23
C PRO A 326 -0.74 6.86 1.74
N PHE A 327 -1.69 7.66 2.22
CA PHE A 327 -2.04 7.79 3.63
C PHE A 327 -2.86 6.61 4.18
N ASN A 328 -3.31 5.71 3.34
CA ASN A 328 -3.96 4.45 3.69
C ASN A 328 -3.45 3.28 2.81
N ASP A 329 -2.22 3.39 2.28
CA ASP A 329 -1.58 2.40 1.41
C ASP A 329 -2.46 1.94 0.23
N TRP A 330 -3.32 2.83 -0.29
CA TRP A 330 -4.28 2.52 -1.34
C TRP A 330 -5.26 1.38 -0.98
N ASN A 331 -5.42 1.13 0.33
CA ASN A 331 -6.31 0.13 0.90
C ASN A 331 -7.30 0.79 1.87
N PRO A 332 -8.31 1.49 1.36
CA PRO A 332 -9.23 2.24 2.20
C PRO A 332 -10.04 1.35 3.13
N ASP A 333 -10.29 1.87 4.33
CA ASP A 333 -11.13 1.26 5.34
C ASP A 333 -12.48 2.01 5.53
N VAL A 334 -13.23 1.64 6.55
CA VAL A 334 -14.50 2.29 6.88
C VAL A 334 -14.34 3.78 7.25
N GLY A 335 -13.17 4.18 7.76
CA GLY A 335 -12.83 5.57 8.11
C GLY A 335 -12.49 6.45 6.90
N ASP A 336 -12.32 5.83 5.72
CA ASP A 336 -12.06 6.52 4.46
C ASP A 336 -13.33 6.73 3.63
N ARG A 337 -14.48 6.22 4.12
CA ARG A 337 -15.77 6.37 3.45
C ARG A 337 -16.26 7.81 3.54
N LEU A 338 -16.56 8.41 2.38
CA LEU A 338 -17.18 9.73 2.31
C LEU A 338 -18.64 9.64 2.73
N LYS A 339 -19.06 10.60 3.54
CA LYS A 339 -20.47 10.77 3.95
C LYS A 339 -21.09 11.94 3.21
N TYR A 340 -22.36 11.78 2.82
CA TYR A 340 -23.10 12.88 2.20
C TYR A 340 -23.44 13.95 3.24
N ASP A 341 -23.09 15.19 2.91
CA ASP A 341 -23.41 16.39 3.69
C ASP A 341 -24.60 17.11 3.02
N GLU A 342 -25.75 17.13 3.69
CA GLU A 342 -26.96 17.74 3.17
C GLU A 342 -26.85 19.27 3.04
N ALA A 343 -26.06 19.92 3.90
CA ALA A 343 -25.90 21.36 3.87
C ALA A 343 -24.99 21.81 2.70
N GLU A 344 -23.87 21.10 2.52
CA GLU A 344 -22.90 21.37 1.46
C GLU A 344 -23.25 20.67 0.13
N LYS A 345 -24.25 19.77 0.13
CA LYS A 345 -24.71 18.96 -1.01
C LYS A 345 -23.61 18.16 -1.69
N CYS A 346 -22.65 17.73 -0.97
CA CYS A 346 -21.50 16.94 -1.45
C CYS A 346 -21.16 15.81 -0.50
N TYR A 347 -20.40 14.82 -1.00
CA TYR A 347 -19.78 13.80 -0.18
C TYR A 347 -18.50 14.34 0.43
N SER A 348 -18.23 14.03 1.69
CA SER A 348 -17.03 14.51 2.36
C SER A 348 -16.43 13.51 3.35
N VAL A 349 -15.10 13.59 3.54
CA VAL A 349 -14.36 12.91 4.59
C VAL A 349 -13.23 13.82 5.08
N LYS A 350 -12.98 13.79 6.39
CA LYS A 350 -11.89 14.52 7.03
C LYS A 350 -10.76 13.54 7.36
N LYS A 351 -9.53 13.92 6.99
CA LYS A 351 -8.31 13.15 7.30
C LYS A 351 -7.28 14.06 7.97
N LEU A 352 -6.58 13.53 8.97
CA LEU A 352 -5.41 14.18 9.56
C LEU A 352 -4.18 13.69 8.81
N LEU A 353 -3.57 14.56 8.00
CA LEU A 353 -2.44 14.23 7.14
C LEU A 353 -1.20 15.03 7.52
N ARG A 354 -0.04 14.37 7.51
CA ARG A 354 1.25 15.05 7.63
C ARG A 354 1.39 16.04 6.47
N ARG A 355 1.96 17.19 6.73
CA ARG A 355 2.22 18.18 5.68
C ARG A 355 3.11 17.59 4.58
N GLY A 356 2.71 17.81 3.33
CA GLY A 356 3.36 17.20 2.17
C GLY A 356 2.59 17.37 0.88
N ILE A 357 2.96 16.55 -0.10
CA ILE A 357 2.27 16.46 -1.38
C ILE A 357 1.85 15.01 -1.56
N TYR A 358 0.59 14.78 -1.91
CA TYR A 358 -0.01 13.45 -2.01
C TYR A 358 -0.68 13.24 -3.34
N ASP A 359 -0.57 12.06 -3.88
CA ASP A 359 -1.49 11.56 -4.89
C ASP A 359 -2.71 10.95 -4.20
N TYR A 360 -3.91 11.09 -4.78
CA TYR A 360 -5.12 10.47 -4.25
C TYR A 360 -6.15 10.22 -5.34
N GLN A 361 -7.12 9.36 -5.05
CA GLN A 361 -8.27 9.06 -5.92
C GLN A 361 -9.50 8.76 -5.08
N TYR A 362 -10.66 8.86 -5.72
CA TYR A 362 -11.91 8.32 -5.23
C TYR A 362 -12.22 7.00 -5.92
N LEU A 363 -12.78 6.07 -5.18
CA LEU A 363 -13.30 4.82 -5.74
C LEU A 363 -14.68 4.52 -5.18
N THR A 364 -15.42 3.66 -5.87
CA THR A 364 -16.67 3.12 -5.35
C THR A 364 -16.48 1.67 -4.93
N GLY A 365 -17.29 1.22 -3.95
CA GLY A 365 -17.24 -0.15 -3.47
C GLY A 365 -18.25 -0.40 -2.36
N TYR A 366 -18.19 -1.59 -1.77
CA TYR A 366 -19.07 -2.02 -0.71
C TYR A 366 -18.27 -2.42 0.50
N TRP A 367 -18.64 -1.93 1.68
CA TRP A 367 -17.97 -2.38 2.90
C TRP A 367 -18.34 -3.83 3.23
N ASP A 368 -17.33 -4.68 3.38
CA ASP A 368 -17.46 -6.08 3.79
C ASP A 368 -17.03 -6.19 5.26
N ASP A 369 -18.03 -6.28 6.16
CA ASP A 369 -17.78 -6.39 7.60
C ASP A 369 -17.02 -7.67 7.97
N ALA A 370 -17.22 -8.76 7.25
CA ALA A 370 -16.56 -10.03 7.53
C ALA A 370 -15.08 -9.99 7.12
N GLY A 371 -14.80 -9.39 5.98
CA GLY A 371 -13.43 -9.24 5.48
C GLY A 371 -12.72 -7.97 5.96
N GLN A 372 -13.42 -7.05 6.66
CA GLN A 372 -12.91 -5.73 7.08
C GLN A 372 -12.20 -4.99 5.93
N ARG A 373 -12.86 -4.95 4.77
CA ARG A 373 -12.32 -4.38 3.54
C ARG A 373 -13.40 -3.81 2.64
N VAL A 374 -13.00 -2.96 1.72
CA VAL A 374 -13.87 -2.52 0.62
C VAL A 374 -13.87 -3.58 -0.47
N ALA A 375 -14.99 -4.25 -0.66
CA ALA A 375 -15.20 -5.25 -1.70
C ALA A 375 -15.71 -4.61 -3.01
N ARG A 376 -15.50 -5.28 -4.15
CA ARG A 376 -15.94 -4.85 -5.49
C ARG A 376 -15.53 -3.41 -5.81
N GLN A 377 -14.26 -3.11 -5.55
CA GLN A 377 -13.68 -1.80 -5.80
C GLN A 377 -13.75 -1.45 -7.29
N ASP A 378 -14.32 -0.29 -7.61
CA ASP A 378 -14.26 0.30 -8.94
C ASP A 378 -13.44 1.59 -8.92
N TRP A 379 -12.26 1.53 -9.51
CA TRP A 379 -11.26 2.59 -9.53
C TRP A 379 -11.44 3.58 -10.69
N ILE A 380 -12.31 3.27 -11.65
CA ILE A 380 -12.48 4.08 -12.85
C ILE A 380 -13.83 4.81 -12.91
N ALA A 381 -14.84 4.36 -12.18
CA ALA A 381 -16.18 4.93 -12.22
C ALA A 381 -16.22 6.44 -11.91
N LEU A 382 -15.32 6.91 -11.03
CA LEU A 382 -15.22 8.32 -10.62
C LEU A 382 -14.01 9.05 -11.20
N GLU A 383 -13.03 8.31 -11.70
CA GLU A 383 -11.76 8.89 -12.16
C GLU A 383 -11.56 8.78 -13.67
N GLY A 384 -12.35 7.94 -14.36
CA GLY A 384 -12.18 7.69 -15.79
C GLY A 384 -11.08 6.67 -16.10
N ASN A 385 -10.88 6.43 -17.40
CA ASN A 385 -9.91 5.47 -17.90
C ASN A 385 -9.35 5.92 -19.24
N ASP A 386 -8.03 5.99 -19.36
CA ASP A 386 -7.35 6.37 -20.60
C ASP A 386 -5.96 5.72 -20.68
N TRP A 387 -5.61 5.15 -21.84
CA TRP A 387 -4.32 4.48 -22.03
C TRP A 387 -3.11 5.42 -22.01
N ARG A 388 -3.31 6.74 -22.12
CA ARG A 388 -2.25 7.75 -22.02
C ARG A 388 -1.77 7.95 -20.59
N THR A 389 -2.48 7.37 -19.62
CA THR A 389 -2.10 7.42 -18.20
C THR A 389 -0.73 6.78 -18.01
N THR A 390 0.14 7.49 -17.32
CA THR A 390 1.46 6.99 -16.97
C THR A 390 1.38 6.10 -15.73
N ASN A 391 1.68 4.82 -15.90
CA ASN A 391 1.71 3.87 -14.80
C ASN A 391 3.02 3.09 -14.81
N THR A 392 3.49 2.72 -13.64
CA THR A 392 4.56 1.74 -13.47
C THR A 392 3.95 0.42 -12.99
N TYR A 393 4.30 -0.66 -13.67
CA TYR A 393 3.89 -2.01 -13.31
C TYR A 393 5.07 -2.77 -12.74
N TYR A 394 4.89 -3.34 -11.55
CA TYR A 394 5.88 -4.14 -10.84
C TYR A 394 5.46 -5.61 -10.87
N ALA A 395 6.34 -6.49 -11.33
CA ALA A 395 6.07 -7.92 -11.46
C ALA A 395 6.88 -8.72 -10.44
N MET A 396 6.18 -9.58 -9.69
CA MET A 396 6.76 -10.55 -8.76
C MET A 396 6.57 -11.95 -9.30
N VAL A 397 7.67 -12.66 -9.51
CA VAL A 397 7.66 -14.05 -10.02
C VAL A 397 7.75 -15.01 -8.86
N TYR A 398 6.71 -15.81 -8.66
CA TYR A 398 6.65 -16.79 -7.58
C TYR A 398 7.16 -18.16 -7.99
N TYR A 399 7.82 -18.79 -7.05
CA TYR A 399 8.29 -20.16 -7.10
C TYR A 399 7.81 -20.88 -5.83
N ASN A 400 7.08 -21.98 -6.00
CA ASN A 400 6.68 -22.81 -4.88
C ASN A 400 7.85 -23.72 -4.51
N ASP A 401 8.57 -23.36 -3.46
CA ASP A 401 9.72 -24.11 -2.97
C ASP A 401 9.25 -25.37 -2.21
N PRO A 402 9.61 -26.56 -2.66
CA PRO A 402 9.12 -27.80 -2.03
C PRO A 402 9.75 -28.11 -0.66
N ARG A 403 10.78 -27.35 -0.25
CA ARG A 403 11.41 -27.53 1.05
C ARG A 403 10.43 -27.23 2.18
N PHE A 404 10.67 -27.82 3.33
CA PHE A 404 9.87 -27.63 4.55
C PHE A 404 8.37 -27.85 4.40
N GLY A 405 7.94 -28.65 3.43
CA GLY A 405 6.52 -28.91 3.16
C GLY A 405 5.87 -27.97 2.14
N GLY A 406 6.63 -27.08 1.55
CA GLY A 406 6.21 -26.13 0.54
C GLY A 406 5.94 -24.73 1.11
N PHE A 407 6.50 -23.72 0.46
CA PHE A 407 6.23 -22.31 0.73
C PHE A 407 6.50 -21.45 -0.51
N ASP A 408 5.87 -20.28 -0.57
CA ASP A 408 6.02 -19.39 -1.72
C ASP A 408 7.25 -18.48 -1.56
N ARG A 409 8.11 -18.47 -2.58
CA ARG A 409 9.26 -17.56 -2.72
C ARG A 409 9.06 -16.63 -3.89
N ILE A 410 9.65 -15.46 -3.84
CA ILE A 410 9.78 -14.56 -4.99
C ILE A 410 11.21 -14.69 -5.52
N VAL A 411 11.31 -15.15 -6.77
CA VAL A 411 12.59 -15.52 -7.41
C VAL A 411 12.97 -14.61 -8.58
N GLY A 412 12.19 -13.56 -8.78
CA GLY A 412 12.45 -12.54 -9.78
C GLY A 412 11.55 -11.35 -9.61
N PHE A 413 12.09 -10.18 -9.88
CA PHE A 413 11.42 -8.89 -9.82
C PHE A 413 11.75 -8.08 -11.07
N GLY A 414 10.77 -7.37 -11.59
CA GLY A 414 10.96 -6.45 -12.69
C GLY A 414 9.91 -5.34 -12.68
N SER A 415 10.21 -4.25 -13.36
CA SER A 415 9.26 -3.16 -13.54
C SER A 415 9.26 -2.66 -14.97
N GLY A 416 8.12 -2.11 -15.39
CA GLY A 416 7.96 -1.48 -16.70
C GLY A 416 6.96 -0.35 -16.64
N ALA A 417 7.27 0.76 -17.31
CA ALA A 417 6.37 1.90 -17.41
C ALA A 417 5.48 1.78 -18.65
N SER A 418 4.26 2.30 -18.56
CA SER A 418 3.40 2.47 -19.73
C SER A 418 3.97 3.52 -20.68
N PRO A 419 3.64 3.45 -21.99
CA PRO A 419 4.16 4.40 -22.99
C PRO A 419 3.80 5.87 -22.73
N GLY A 420 2.74 6.11 -21.96
CA GLY A 420 2.23 7.47 -21.73
C GLY A 420 1.81 8.16 -23.04
N THR A 421 2.01 9.45 -23.09
CA THR A 421 1.83 10.28 -24.31
C THR A 421 3.05 10.28 -25.21
N ALA A 422 3.92 9.26 -25.17
CA ALA A 422 5.09 9.24 -26.05
C ALA A 422 4.67 9.57 -27.48
N SER A 423 5.20 10.67 -27.99
CA SER A 423 4.95 11.13 -29.35
C SER A 423 5.26 10.00 -30.33
N THR A 424 4.25 9.58 -31.05
CA THR A 424 4.50 8.89 -32.31
C THR A 424 5.28 9.85 -33.22
N ASN A 425 6.59 9.77 -33.18
CA ASN A 425 7.44 10.30 -34.22
C ASN A 425 7.57 9.27 -35.33
#